data_9114ee1c541716117d961b270075a3a7
#
_entry.id   9114ee1c541716117d961b270075a3a7
#
_cell.length_a   1.000
_cell.length_b   1.000
_cell.length_c   1.000
_cell.angle_alpha   90.00
_cell.angle_beta   90.00
_cell.angle_gamma   90.00
#
_symmetry.space_group_name_H-M   'P 1'
#
loop_
_entity.id
_entity.type
_entity.pdbx_description
1 polymer ?
#
loop_
_entity_poly.entity_id
_entity_poly.type
_entity_poly.pdbx_seq_one_letter_code
_entity_poly.pdbx_strand_id
1 'polypeptide(L)'
;MSGAPLTASGLEGEQASSGIEVAGVAFVGDPLGALYWPEQGLLAVADLHLEKGSSYAARGVLLPPYDTAATLARLARLIARYAPRLVVALGDSFHDNEGPARVAAGDLATLRSLQRGRDWIWIAGNHDPQPSPRIGGSFAATLACDPIVFRHEPQTCACSGKVDTGFPIRTCANAKEAERIPIHSIGTRSCACDGEIAGHLHPRARVSQRGRTTSRRCFAGDGRRLVMPAFGAYTGGLNVRDRAFADVFGTLAFTAHMLGEARLYAIAAARCLAD
;
A
#
# COMPACT_ATOMS: atom_id res chain seq x y z
N MET A 1 40.46 -32.81 -24.96
CA MET A 1 40.43 -31.50 -24.27
C MET A 1 39.02 -31.25 -23.84
N SER A 2 38.80 -31.41 -22.55
CA SER A 2 37.49 -31.43 -21.92
C SER A 2 37.09 -29.99 -21.55
N GLY A 3 35.99 -29.49 -22.10
CA GLY A 3 35.39 -28.23 -21.75
C GLY A 3 34.31 -28.47 -20.69
N ALA A 4 34.57 -28.07 -19.44
CA ALA A 4 33.60 -28.12 -18.37
C ALA A 4 32.51 -27.02 -18.56
N PRO A 5 31.27 -27.31 -18.18
CA PRO A 5 30.20 -26.30 -18.25
C PRO A 5 30.38 -25.26 -17.13
N LEU A 6 30.29 -23.98 -17.50
CA LEU A 6 30.24 -22.86 -16.57
C LEU A 6 28.94 -22.93 -15.76
N THR A 7 29.09 -23.22 -14.49
CA THR A 7 28.00 -23.14 -13.49
C THR A 7 27.57 -21.68 -13.30
N ALA A 8 26.27 -21.45 -13.46
CA ALA A 8 25.61 -20.19 -13.12
C ALA A 8 25.58 -20.00 -11.60
N SER A 9 26.64 -19.42 -11.05
CA SER A 9 26.71 -18.96 -9.65
C SER A 9 27.17 -17.50 -9.70
N GLY A 10 26.23 -16.56 -9.48
CA GLY A 10 26.62 -15.16 -9.44
C GLY A 10 25.50 -14.16 -9.60
N LEU A 11 24.34 -14.34 -8.95
CA LEU A 11 23.36 -13.30 -8.71
C LEU A 11 22.77 -13.40 -7.30
N GLU A 12 23.60 -13.64 -6.31
CA GLU A 12 23.29 -13.34 -4.92
C GLU A 12 23.73 -11.90 -4.61
N GLY A 13 23.05 -10.94 -5.25
CA GLY A 13 23.01 -9.57 -4.79
C GLY A 13 22.22 -9.55 -3.50
N GLU A 14 22.92 -9.32 -2.41
CA GLU A 14 22.47 -9.16 -1.02
C GLU A 14 21.20 -8.28 -0.97
N GLN A 15 20.03 -8.92 -1.06
CA GLN A 15 18.76 -8.29 -0.77
C GLN A 15 18.75 -8.10 0.74
N ALA A 16 19.11 -6.90 1.21
CA ALA A 16 18.84 -6.49 2.57
C ALA A 16 17.31 -6.52 2.74
N SER A 17 16.76 -7.69 3.09
CA SER A 17 15.35 -7.93 3.28
C SER A 17 14.90 -7.06 4.45
N SER A 18 14.12 -6.05 4.14
CA SER A 18 13.46 -5.23 5.14
C SER A 18 12.21 -5.96 5.62
N GLY A 19 12.40 -6.97 6.45
CA GLY A 19 11.32 -7.73 7.07
C GLY A 19 10.47 -6.80 7.94
N ILE A 20 9.16 -6.83 7.73
CA ILE A 20 8.16 -6.19 8.58
C ILE A 20 7.23 -7.30 9.05
N GLU A 21 7.03 -7.41 10.36
CA GLU A 21 6.11 -8.38 10.95
C GLU A 21 4.82 -7.69 11.38
N VAL A 22 3.66 -8.29 11.06
CA VAL A 22 2.34 -7.85 11.50
C VAL A 22 1.56 -9.07 11.94
N ALA A 23 1.14 -9.12 13.20
CA ALA A 23 0.39 -10.24 13.80
C ALA A 23 1.02 -11.62 13.53
N GLY A 24 2.35 -11.72 13.65
CA GLY A 24 3.09 -12.96 13.40
C GLY A 24 3.30 -13.30 11.91
N VAL A 25 2.81 -12.47 10.99
CA VAL A 25 3.01 -12.65 9.55
C VAL A 25 4.21 -11.84 9.09
N ALA A 26 5.12 -12.50 8.34
CA ALA A 26 6.30 -11.85 7.77
C ALA A 26 6.02 -11.25 6.39
N PHE A 27 6.31 -9.97 6.24
CA PHE A 27 6.21 -9.21 5.00
C PHE A 27 7.57 -8.68 4.56
N VAL A 28 7.71 -8.41 3.29
CA VAL A 28 8.84 -7.68 2.71
C VAL A 28 8.40 -6.24 2.42
N GLY A 29 8.96 -5.27 3.16
CA GLY A 29 8.78 -3.85 2.85
C GLY A 29 9.75 -3.43 1.74
N ASP A 30 9.23 -2.91 0.63
CA ASP A 30 10.04 -2.43 -0.48
C ASP A 30 10.39 -0.93 -0.32
N PRO A 31 11.63 -0.51 -0.61
CA PRO A 31 12.04 0.90 -0.59
C PRO A 31 11.19 1.83 -1.49
N LEU A 32 10.48 1.29 -2.48
CA LEU A 32 9.53 2.04 -3.28
C LEU A 32 8.20 2.32 -2.56
N GLY A 33 7.97 1.70 -1.38
CA GLY A 33 6.79 1.94 -0.56
C GLY A 33 5.68 0.92 -0.76
N ALA A 34 5.97 -0.25 -1.33
CA ALA A 34 5.05 -1.38 -1.39
C ALA A 34 5.35 -2.40 -0.30
N LEU A 35 4.35 -3.20 0.05
CA LEU A 35 4.46 -4.31 0.98
C LEU A 35 4.17 -5.62 0.25
N TYR A 36 5.07 -6.58 0.32
CA TYR A 36 4.90 -7.87 -0.32
C TYR A 36 4.75 -8.98 0.72
N TRP A 37 3.72 -9.81 0.55
CA TRP A 37 3.48 -11.02 1.35
C TRP A 37 3.86 -12.25 0.52
N PRO A 38 5.04 -12.85 0.76
CA PRO A 38 5.55 -13.94 -0.07
C PRO A 38 4.64 -15.18 -0.09
N GLU A 39 4.12 -15.59 1.07
CA GLU A 39 3.29 -16.79 1.20
C GLU A 39 1.98 -16.70 0.39
N GLN A 40 1.40 -15.49 0.33
CA GLN A 40 0.17 -15.24 -0.42
C GLN A 40 0.43 -14.75 -1.86
N GLY A 41 1.69 -14.47 -2.22
CA GLY A 41 2.00 -13.81 -3.49
C GLY A 41 1.24 -12.50 -3.67
N LEU A 42 1.02 -11.76 -2.56
CA LEU A 42 0.24 -10.54 -2.51
C LEU A 42 1.16 -9.32 -2.45
N LEU A 43 0.93 -8.36 -3.34
CA LEU A 43 1.59 -7.04 -3.31
C LEU A 43 0.57 -5.98 -2.93
N ALA A 44 0.79 -5.29 -1.81
CA ALA A 44 -0.03 -4.17 -1.39
C ALA A 44 0.67 -2.83 -1.68
N VAL A 45 -0.11 -1.87 -2.16
CA VAL A 45 0.26 -0.46 -2.31
C VAL A 45 -0.87 0.41 -1.79
N ALA A 46 -0.58 1.60 -1.28
CA ALA A 46 -1.59 2.51 -0.72
C ALA A 46 -1.51 3.89 -1.37
N ASP A 47 -2.65 4.57 -1.43
CA ASP A 47 -2.71 6.00 -1.74
C ASP A 47 -1.96 6.36 -3.03
N LEU A 48 -2.39 5.75 -4.15
CA LEU A 48 -1.79 5.98 -5.47
C LEU A 48 -2.04 7.39 -5.97
N HIS A 49 -3.21 7.96 -5.63
CA HIS A 49 -3.68 9.28 -6.07
C HIS A 49 -3.39 9.56 -7.56
N LEU A 50 -3.74 8.59 -8.41
CA LEU A 50 -3.65 8.76 -9.86
C LEU A 50 -4.51 9.96 -10.29
N GLU A 51 -4.14 10.60 -11.39
CA GLU A 51 -4.86 11.76 -11.95
C GLU A 51 -4.91 13.00 -11.01
N LYS A 52 -3.95 13.12 -10.10
CA LYS A 52 -3.82 14.31 -9.25
C LYS A 52 -3.52 15.55 -10.09
N GLY A 53 -2.61 15.44 -11.06
CA GLY A 53 -2.27 16.52 -11.98
C GLY A 53 -3.48 17.00 -12.75
N SER A 54 -4.29 16.11 -13.32
CA SER A 54 -5.50 16.45 -14.07
C SER A 54 -6.62 17.02 -13.20
N SER A 55 -6.74 16.54 -11.94
CA SER A 55 -7.67 17.09 -10.96
C SER A 55 -7.35 18.55 -10.61
N TYR A 56 -6.08 18.87 -10.42
CA TYR A 56 -5.63 20.25 -10.16
C TYR A 56 -5.80 21.14 -11.40
N ALA A 57 -5.49 20.61 -12.59
CA ALA A 57 -5.69 21.35 -13.84
C ALA A 57 -7.16 21.73 -14.07
N ALA A 58 -8.10 20.85 -13.74
CA ALA A 58 -9.54 21.14 -13.78
C ALA A 58 -9.96 22.30 -12.85
N ARG A 59 -9.13 22.61 -11.84
CA ARG A 59 -9.31 23.74 -10.90
C ARG A 59 -8.45 24.94 -11.23
N GLY A 60 -7.79 24.96 -12.41
CA GLY A 60 -6.92 26.04 -12.86
C GLY A 60 -5.50 26.04 -12.24
N VAL A 61 -5.11 24.99 -11.54
CA VAL A 61 -3.76 24.83 -10.97
C VAL A 61 -2.98 23.83 -11.80
N LEU A 62 -1.92 24.29 -12.46
CA LEU A 62 -1.10 23.43 -13.32
C LEU A 62 -0.03 22.70 -12.50
N LEU A 63 -0.11 21.38 -12.47
CA LEU A 63 0.95 20.47 -12.04
C LEU A 63 1.51 19.74 -13.26
N PRO A 64 2.79 19.29 -13.25
CA PRO A 64 3.31 18.46 -14.31
C PRO A 64 2.43 17.21 -14.51
N PRO A 65 1.96 16.89 -15.74
CA PRO A 65 0.95 15.84 -15.99
C PRO A 65 1.57 14.43 -16.08
N TYR A 66 2.53 14.12 -15.21
CA TYR A 66 3.30 12.86 -15.25
C TYR A 66 3.08 11.96 -14.03
N ASP A 67 2.21 12.34 -13.12
CA ASP A 67 1.97 11.64 -11.85
C ASP A 67 1.46 10.22 -12.05
N THR A 68 0.47 10.03 -12.92
CA THR A 68 -0.10 8.72 -13.25
C THR A 68 0.96 7.83 -13.92
N ALA A 69 1.62 8.31 -14.99
CA ALA A 69 2.66 7.55 -15.69
C ALA A 69 3.83 7.16 -14.77
N ALA A 70 4.30 8.11 -13.93
CA ALA A 70 5.38 7.86 -12.98
C ALA A 70 5.00 6.83 -11.90
N THR A 71 3.76 6.88 -11.40
CA THR A 71 3.24 5.93 -10.42
C THR A 71 3.12 4.53 -11.02
N LEU A 72 2.55 4.40 -12.24
CA LEU A 72 2.41 3.14 -12.95
C LEU A 72 3.78 2.53 -13.33
N ALA A 73 4.75 3.36 -13.74
CA ALA A 73 6.11 2.88 -14.03
C ALA A 73 6.80 2.31 -12.77
N ARG A 74 6.59 2.94 -11.60
CA ARG A 74 7.08 2.42 -10.31
C ARG A 74 6.42 1.09 -9.97
N LEU A 75 5.11 0.99 -10.15
CA LEU A 75 4.33 -0.22 -9.89
C LEU A 75 4.75 -1.36 -10.84
N ALA A 76 5.02 -1.06 -12.11
CA ALA A 76 5.54 -2.03 -13.08
C ALA A 76 6.86 -2.68 -12.64
N ARG A 77 7.78 -1.88 -12.05
CA ARG A 77 9.04 -2.39 -11.51
C ARG A 77 8.83 -3.37 -10.35
N LEU A 78 7.86 -3.09 -9.47
CA LEU A 78 7.52 -3.97 -8.35
C LEU A 78 6.86 -5.27 -8.84
N ILE A 79 5.94 -5.15 -9.79
CA ILE A 79 5.28 -6.31 -10.41
C ILE A 79 6.29 -7.21 -11.12
N ALA A 80 7.26 -6.63 -11.83
CA ALA A 80 8.34 -7.39 -12.46
C ALA A 80 9.25 -8.08 -11.42
N ARG A 81 9.50 -7.42 -10.27
CA ARG A 81 10.35 -7.95 -9.19
C ARG A 81 9.71 -9.10 -8.45
N TYR A 82 8.45 -8.94 -8.03
CA TYR A 82 7.77 -9.88 -7.13
C TYR A 82 6.86 -10.87 -7.85
N ALA A 83 6.51 -10.63 -9.12
CA ALA A 83 5.57 -11.42 -9.90
C ALA A 83 4.31 -11.83 -9.09
N PRO A 84 3.60 -10.86 -8.45
CA PRO A 84 2.51 -11.17 -7.53
C PRO A 84 1.34 -11.81 -8.25
N ARG A 85 0.65 -12.72 -7.55
CA ARG A 85 -0.63 -13.30 -8.00
C ARG A 85 -1.80 -12.35 -7.73
N LEU A 86 -1.70 -11.55 -6.67
CA LEU A 86 -2.70 -10.59 -6.24
C LEU A 86 -2.05 -9.23 -5.99
N VAL A 87 -2.64 -8.17 -6.53
CA VAL A 87 -2.30 -6.78 -6.19
C VAL A 87 -3.47 -6.14 -5.46
N VAL A 88 -3.19 -5.50 -4.33
CA VAL A 88 -4.18 -4.79 -3.52
C VAL A 88 -3.79 -3.30 -3.44
N ALA A 89 -4.67 -2.42 -3.92
CA ALA A 89 -4.55 -0.98 -3.75
C ALA A 89 -5.43 -0.55 -2.57
N LEU A 90 -4.83 0.00 -1.52
CA LEU A 90 -5.47 0.30 -0.23
C LEU A 90 -6.12 1.68 -0.23
N GLY A 91 -7.10 1.89 -1.11
CA GLY A 91 -7.87 3.14 -1.20
C GLY A 91 -7.10 4.32 -1.76
N ASP A 92 -7.80 5.40 -1.99
CA ASP A 92 -7.29 6.63 -2.60
C ASP A 92 -6.43 6.34 -3.84
N SER A 93 -6.93 5.40 -4.66
CA SER A 93 -6.27 5.01 -5.90
C SER A 93 -6.30 6.13 -6.92
N PHE A 94 -7.37 6.94 -6.89
CA PHE A 94 -7.52 8.18 -7.67
C PHE A 94 -7.64 9.38 -6.74
N HIS A 95 -7.28 10.56 -7.26
CA HIS A 95 -7.32 11.78 -6.46
C HIS A 95 -8.75 12.31 -6.23
N ASP A 96 -9.68 11.89 -7.07
CA ASP A 96 -11.13 12.14 -6.94
C ASP A 96 -11.94 11.12 -7.77
N ASN A 97 -13.25 11.10 -7.58
CA ASN A 97 -14.17 10.18 -8.28
C ASN A 97 -14.15 10.30 -9.81
N GLU A 98 -13.77 11.45 -10.35
CA GLU A 98 -13.69 11.69 -11.79
C GLU A 98 -12.34 11.24 -12.38
N GLY A 99 -11.38 10.91 -11.53
CA GLY A 99 -10.05 10.46 -11.92
C GLY A 99 -10.07 9.34 -12.97
N PRO A 100 -10.82 8.25 -12.78
CA PRO A 100 -10.90 7.16 -13.74
C PRO A 100 -11.32 7.59 -15.15
N ALA A 101 -12.19 8.60 -15.26
CA ALA A 101 -12.65 9.13 -16.55
C ALA A 101 -11.56 9.94 -17.27
N ARG A 102 -10.66 10.59 -16.52
CA ARG A 102 -9.60 11.45 -17.05
C ARG A 102 -8.33 10.70 -17.46
N VAL A 103 -8.16 9.45 -17.02
CA VAL A 103 -6.95 8.66 -17.34
C VAL A 103 -6.71 8.64 -18.86
N ALA A 104 -5.51 9.05 -19.26
CA ALA A 104 -5.08 9.02 -20.64
C ALA A 104 -5.10 7.59 -21.21
N ALA A 105 -5.38 7.43 -22.50
CA ALA A 105 -5.49 6.12 -23.13
C ALA A 105 -4.23 5.25 -22.97
N GLY A 106 -3.04 5.86 -23.03
CA GLY A 106 -1.75 5.18 -22.82
C GLY A 106 -1.58 4.66 -21.39
N ASP A 107 -1.93 5.47 -20.39
CA ASP A 107 -1.85 5.08 -18.98
C ASP A 107 -2.89 4.02 -18.64
N LEU A 108 -4.10 4.11 -19.20
CA LEU A 108 -5.12 3.09 -19.04
C LEU A 108 -4.68 1.75 -19.68
N ALA A 109 -4.05 1.78 -20.84
CA ALA A 109 -3.48 0.59 -21.48
C ALA A 109 -2.37 -0.03 -20.62
N THR A 110 -1.52 0.81 -20.02
CA THR A 110 -0.47 0.38 -19.10
C THR A 110 -1.09 -0.27 -17.85
N LEU A 111 -2.07 0.37 -17.21
CA LEU A 111 -2.76 -0.17 -16.03
C LEU A 111 -3.39 -1.54 -16.34
N ARG A 112 -4.11 -1.67 -17.46
CA ARG A 112 -4.69 -2.94 -17.90
C ARG A 112 -3.62 -4.00 -18.18
N SER A 113 -2.47 -3.60 -18.71
CA SER A 113 -1.33 -4.51 -18.92
C SER A 113 -0.78 -5.03 -17.59
N LEU A 114 -0.69 -4.18 -16.57
CA LEU A 114 -0.24 -4.57 -15.23
C LEU A 114 -1.21 -5.52 -14.54
N GLN A 115 -2.49 -5.47 -14.85
CA GLN A 115 -3.54 -6.36 -14.31
C GLN A 115 -3.56 -7.74 -14.98
N ARG A 116 -2.99 -7.90 -16.18
CA ARG A 116 -3.05 -9.17 -16.91
C ARG A 116 -2.37 -10.30 -16.15
N GLY A 117 -3.08 -11.44 -16.04
CA GLY A 117 -2.56 -12.67 -15.44
C GLY A 117 -2.46 -12.64 -13.91
N ARG A 118 -3.14 -11.70 -13.26
CA ARG A 118 -3.20 -11.60 -11.80
C ARG A 118 -4.53 -11.02 -11.33
N ASP A 119 -4.88 -11.31 -10.10
CA ASP A 119 -6.00 -10.67 -9.45
C ASP A 119 -5.64 -9.25 -9.04
N TRP A 120 -6.62 -8.35 -9.05
CA TRP A 120 -6.45 -6.96 -8.68
C TRP A 120 -7.65 -6.47 -7.88
N ILE A 121 -7.38 -6.01 -6.67
CA ILE A 121 -8.40 -5.50 -5.76
C ILE A 121 -8.15 -4.03 -5.47
N TRP A 122 -9.17 -3.22 -5.73
CA TRP A 122 -9.24 -1.83 -5.32
C TRP A 122 -10.05 -1.74 -4.03
N ILE A 123 -9.42 -1.28 -2.95
CA ILE A 123 -10.12 -0.94 -1.72
C ILE A 123 -10.63 0.49 -1.86
N ALA A 124 -11.88 0.73 -1.46
CA ALA A 124 -12.47 2.06 -1.50
C ALA A 124 -11.73 3.02 -0.55
N GLY A 125 -11.39 4.19 -1.04
CA GLY A 125 -10.83 5.30 -0.27
C GLY A 125 -11.85 6.41 -0.02
N ASN A 126 -11.44 7.44 0.72
CA ASN A 126 -12.31 8.61 0.93
C ASN A 126 -12.29 9.56 -0.28
N HIS A 127 -11.24 9.53 -1.12
CA HIS A 127 -11.15 10.29 -2.36
C HIS A 127 -11.86 9.60 -3.54
N ASP A 128 -11.92 8.27 -3.53
CA ASP A 128 -12.48 7.44 -4.60
C ASP A 128 -13.38 6.32 -4.07
N PRO A 129 -14.45 6.62 -3.32
CA PRO A 129 -15.30 5.61 -2.69
C PRO A 129 -16.12 4.79 -3.69
N GLN A 130 -16.19 5.21 -4.95
CA GLN A 130 -17.04 4.57 -5.96
C GLN A 130 -16.22 3.72 -6.93
N PRO A 131 -16.67 2.47 -7.21
CA PRO A 131 -16.03 1.63 -8.21
C PRO A 131 -16.21 2.20 -9.61
N SER A 132 -15.16 2.07 -10.44
CA SER A 132 -15.22 2.43 -11.85
C SER A 132 -14.91 1.21 -12.73
N PRO A 133 -15.86 0.72 -13.53
CA PRO A 133 -15.61 -0.43 -14.41
C PRO A 133 -14.56 -0.14 -15.50
N ARG A 134 -14.27 1.12 -15.76
CA ARG A 134 -13.28 1.55 -16.77
C ARG A 134 -11.86 1.04 -16.46
N ILE A 135 -11.50 0.93 -15.17
CA ILE A 135 -10.13 0.60 -14.75
C ILE A 135 -9.89 -0.90 -14.56
N GLY A 136 -10.94 -1.73 -14.66
CA GLY A 136 -10.84 -3.18 -14.40
C GLY A 136 -10.56 -3.53 -12.95
N GLY A 137 -10.35 -4.82 -12.65
CA GLY A 137 -10.17 -5.32 -11.30
C GLY A 137 -11.48 -5.47 -10.52
N SER A 138 -11.36 -5.88 -9.26
CA SER A 138 -12.49 -6.02 -8.32
C SER A 138 -12.45 -4.93 -7.28
N PHE A 139 -13.61 -4.53 -6.74
CA PHE A 139 -13.73 -3.48 -5.73
C PHE A 139 -14.25 -4.04 -4.41
N ALA A 140 -13.68 -3.59 -3.31
CA ALA A 140 -14.06 -3.99 -1.96
C ALA A 140 -13.92 -2.82 -0.97
N ALA A 141 -14.69 -2.84 0.11
CA ALA A 141 -14.48 -1.92 1.22
C ALA A 141 -13.26 -2.33 2.06
N THR A 142 -13.07 -3.64 2.25
CA THR A 142 -11.94 -4.23 2.96
C THR A 142 -11.63 -5.60 2.35
N LEU A 143 -10.39 -6.08 2.54
CA LEU A 143 -9.99 -7.43 2.18
C LEU A 143 -9.47 -8.14 3.44
N ALA A 144 -10.08 -9.27 3.78
CA ALA A 144 -9.60 -10.14 4.85
C ALA A 144 -8.81 -11.31 4.26
N CYS A 145 -7.55 -11.45 4.67
CA CYS A 145 -6.67 -12.59 4.41
C CYS A 145 -6.10 -13.01 5.77
N ASP A 146 -6.75 -13.98 6.42
CA ASP A 146 -6.43 -14.40 7.79
C ASP A 146 -4.93 -14.61 7.99
N PRO A 147 -4.32 -14.02 9.04
CA PRO A 147 -4.93 -13.24 10.13
C PRO A 147 -4.99 -11.70 9.89
N ILE A 148 -4.78 -11.24 8.66
CA ILE A 148 -4.62 -9.81 8.31
C ILE A 148 -5.88 -9.25 7.65
N VAL A 149 -6.27 -8.02 8.04
CA VAL A 149 -7.25 -7.20 7.31
C VAL A 149 -6.55 -6.05 6.63
N PHE A 150 -6.86 -5.86 5.34
CA PHE A 150 -6.47 -4.72 4.52
C PHE A 150 -7.64 -3.74 4.41
N ARG A 151 -7.40 -2.47 4.65
CA ARG A 151 -8.40 -1.39 4.53
C ARG A 151 -7.74 -0.06 4.16
N HIS A 152 -8.54 0.94 3.83
CA HIS A 152 -8.00 2.28 3.58
C HIS A 152 -7.67 3.01 4.88
N GLU A 153 -8.69 3.30 5.68
CA GLU A 153 -8.52 4.03 6.95
C GLU A 153 -8.15 3.08 8.09
N PRO A 154 -7.08 3.36 8.86
CA PRO A 154 -6.74 2.57 10.03
C PRO A 154 -7.79 2.73 11.13
N GLN A 155 -8.07 1.64 11.85
CA GLN A 155 -8.91 1.72 13.04
C GLN A 155 -8.21 2.50 14.15
N THR A 156 -8.93 3.41 14.79
CA THR A 156 -8.44 4.09 16.00
C THR A 156 -8.50 3.15 17.20
N CYS A 157 -7.57 3.33 18.14
CA CYS A 157 -7.58 2.55 19.36
C CYS A 157 -8.85 2.88 20.18
N ALA A 158 -9.62 1.87 20.58
CA ALA A 158 -10.92 2.01 21.25
C ALA A 158 -10.86 2.69 22.65
N CYS A 159 -9.72 3.21 23.05
CA CYS A 159 -9.57 4.00 24.28
C CYS A 159 -10.10 5.45 24.16
N SER A 160 -10.39 5.93 22.96
CA SER A 160 -11.10 7.18 22.71
C SER A 160 -12.53 6.85 22.31
N GLY A 161 -13.48 6.98 23.25
CA GLY A 161 -14.87 6.64 23.01
C GLY A 161 -15.51 7.35 21.83
N LYS A 162 -16.31 6.55 21.07
CA LYS A 162 -17.25 6.90 19.98
C LYS A 162 -16.60 7.27 18.66
N VAL A 163 -16.96 6.59 17.56
CA VAL A 163 -18.23 6.57 16.85
C VAL A 163 -18.26 5.36 15.90
N ASP A 164 -19.27 4.55 16.05
CA ASP A 164 -19.69 3.53 15.11
C ASP A 164 -20.32 4.22 13.90
N THR A 165 -19.61 4.37 12.80
CA THR A 165 -20.19 4.70 11.51
C THR A 165 -20.48 3.40 10.79
N GLY A 166 -21.71 2.90 11.02
CA GLY A 166 -22.22 1.67 10.43
C GLY A 166 -22.19 1.66 8.90
N PHE A 167 -21.11 1.15 8.34
CA PHE A 167 -21.12 0.59 6.99
C PHE A 167 -21.15 -0.92 7.11
N PRO A 168 -22.07 -1.60 6.38
CA PRO A 168 -22.16 -3.04 6.45
C PRO A 168 -20.88 -3.67 5.90
N ILE A 169 -20.27 -4.56 6.69
CA ILE A 169 -19.23 -5.48 6.27
C ILE A 169 -19.84 -6.35 5.17
N ARG A 170 -19.54 -6.05 3.91
CA ARG A 170 -19.90 -6.95 2.81
C ARG A 170 -18.76 -7.95 2.66
N THR A 171 -18.97 -9.13 3.20
CA THR A 171 -18.30 -10.35 2.78
C THR A 171 -18.46 -10.51 1.27
N CYS A 172 -17.39 -10.87 0.56
CA CYS A 172 -17.42 -11.22 -0.85
C CYS A 172 -18.22 -12.51 -1.08
N ALA A 173 -19.54 -12.40 -1.09
CA ALA A 173 -20.46 -13.43 -1.56
C ALA A 173 -21.37 -12.77 -2.59
N ASN A 174 -20.91 -12.69 -3.84
CA ASN A 174 -21.70 -12.68 -5.09
C ASN A 174 -20.86 -12.10 -6.23
N ALA A 175 -19.93 -12.91 -6.75
CA ALA A 175 -19.52 -12.84 -8.14
C ALA A 175 -19.84 -14.20 -8.75
N LYS A 176 -20.99 -14.27 -9.43
CA LYS A 176 -21.29 -15.39 -10.31
C LYS A 176 -20.42 -15.25 -11.55
N GLU A 177 -19.73 -16.36 -11.85
CA GLU A 177 -19.11 -16.70 -13.13
C GLU A 177 -17.90 -15.87 -13.61
N ALA A 178 -16.74 -16.24 -13.11
CA ALA A 178 -15.49 -16.34 -13.87
C ALA A 178 -14.66 -17.45 -13.19
N GLU A 179 -14.03 -18.29 -13.98
CA GLU A 179 -13.34 -19.52 -13.58
C GLU A 179 -12.44 -19.35 -12.35
N ARG A 180 -12.70 -20.21 -11.36
CA ARG A 180 -12.15 -20.18 -10.02
C ARG A 180 -10.73 -20.68 -10.00
N ILE A 181 -9.81 -19.82 -9.56
CA ILE A 181 -8.64 -20.28 -8.79
C ILE A 181 -9.13 -20.44 -7.34
N PRO A 182 -9.01 -21.63 -6.72
CA PRO A 182 -9.45 -21.81 -5.34
C PRO A 182 -8.50 -21.04 -4.41
N ILE A 183 -8.94 -19.89 -3.94
CA ILE A 183 -8.36 -19.26 -2.75
C ILE A 183 -8.83 -20.15 -1.60
N HIS A 184 -7.95 -20.97 -1.06
CA HIS A 184 -8.24 -21.80 0.08
C HIS A 184 -8.78 -20.94 1.23
N SER A 185 -10.06 -21.15 1.51
CA SER A 185 -10.83 -20.73 2.68
C SER A 185 -10.75 -19.23 3.07
N ILE A 186 -11.53 -18.39 2.36
CA ILE A 186 -12.04 -17.17 2.97
C ILE A 186 -13.15 -17.59 3.91
N GLY A 187 -12.80 -17.94 5.14
CA GLY A 187 -13.74 -18.27 6.18
C GLY A 187 -14.49 -17.02 6.63
N THR A 188 -15.81 -17.04 6.48
CA THR A 188 -16.71 -16.12 7.18
C THR A 188 -16.70 -16.43 8.67
N ARG A 189 -15.65 -16.00 9.37
CA ARG A 189 -15.67 -15.90 10.83
C ARG A 189 -15.64 -14.43 11.18
N SER A 190 -16.62 -13.98 11.96
CA SER A 190 -16.53 -12.83 12.82
C SER A 190 -15.36 -13.08 13.80
N CYS A 191 -14.14 -13.01 13.31
CA CYS A 191 -12.95 -13.09 14.10
C CYS A 191 -12.36 -11.69 14.15
N ALA A 192 -12.00 -11.23 15.34
CA ALA A 192 -11.06 -10.16 15.51
C ALA A 192 -9.80 -10.56 14.70
N CYS A 193 -9.64 -10.00 13.49
CA CYS A 193 -8.40 -10.19 12.75
C CYS A 193 -7.27 -9.68 13.62
N ASP A 194 -6.24 -10.50 13.81
CA ASP A 194 -5.16 -10.18 14.74
C ASP A 194 -4.28 -9.04 14.22
N GLY A 195 -4.26 -8.81 12.90
CA GLY A 195 -3.47 -7.81 12.24
C GLY A 195 -4.24 -6.90 11.29
N GLU A 196 -3.78 -5.65 11.15
CA GLU A 196 -4.34 -4.64 10.26
C GLU A 196 -3.25 -3.98 9.41
N ILE A 197 -3.51 -3.85 8.10
CA ILE A 197 -2.67 -3.07 7.18
C ILE A 197 -3.56 -2.00 6.53
N ALA A 198 -3.17 -0.72 6.68
CA ALA A 198 -3.95 0.41 6.21
C ALA A 198 -3.10 1.45 5.47
N GLY A 199 -3.75 2.34 4.72
CA GLY A 199 -3.18 3.53 4.07
C GLY A 199 -3.57 4.83 4.78
N HIS A 200 -4.05 5.82 4.00
CA HIS A 200 -4.71 7.05 4.41
C HIS A 200 -3.81 8.11 5.08
N LEU A 201 -3.01 7.75 6.09
CA LEU A 201 -2.25 8.73 6.88
C LEU A 201 -0.92 9.15 6.21
N HIS A 202 -0.49 8.49 5.15
CA HIS A 202 0.74 8.80 4.42
C HIS A 202 1.96 9.03 5.33
N PRO A 203 2.37 8.08 6.19
CA PRO A 203 3.38 8.32 7.22
C PRO A 203 4.73 8.80 6.66
N ARG A 204 5.26 9.83 7.31
CA ARG A 204 6.62 10.36 7.08
C ARG A 204 7.35 10.48 8.41
N ALA A 205 8.57 9.99 8.45
CA ALA A 205 9.44 10.16 9.60
C ALA A 205 10.50 11.23 9.31
N ARG A 206 10.75 12.08 10.31
CA ARG A 206 11.78 13.11 10.29
C ARG A 206 12.82 12.79 11.35
N VAL A 207 14.08 12.73 10.95
CA VAL A 207 15.19 12.38 11.85
C VAL A 207 16.36 13.34 11.66
N SER A 208 17.15 13.56 12.72
CA SER A 208 18.41 14.28 12.63
C SER A 208 19.56 13.31 12.86
N GLN A 209 20.55 13.37 11.98
CA GLN A 209 21.78 12.62 12.11
C GLN A 209 22.98 13.49 11.73
N ARG A 210 23.96 13.62 12.61
CA ARG A 210 25.18 14.41 12.39
C ARG A 210 24.88 15.86 11.95
N GLY A 211 23.91 16.51 12.60
CA GLY A 211 23.48 17.88 12.31
C GLY A 211 22.67 18.08 11.03
N ARG A 212 22.33 17.00 10.30
CA ARG A 212 21.47 17.06 9.12
C ARG A 212 20.12 16.44 9.41
N THR A 213 19.06 17.15 9.04
CA THR A 213 17.68 16.66 9.17
C THR A 213 17.20 16.09 7.85
N THR A 214 16.63 14.91 7.89
CA THR A 214 16.04 14.21 6.73
C THR A 214 14.63 13.81 7.05
N SER A 215 13.70 14.05 6.11
CA SER A 215 12.31 13.57 6.18
C SER A 215 12.05 12.65 5.00
N ARG A 216 11.53 11.44 5.26
CA ARG A 216 11.22 10.44 4.24
C ARG A 216 9.90 9.74 4.56
N ARG A 217 9.23 9.22 3.53
CA ARG A 217 8.10 8.30 3.71
C ARG A 217 8.56 7.09 4.50
N CYS A 218 7.64 6.47 5.25
CA CYS A 218 7.93 5.28 6.03
C CYS A 218 6.69 4.41 6.16
N PHE A 219 6.88 3.13 6.47
CA PHE A 219 5.83 2.34 7.10
C PHE A 219 5.83 2.66 8.59
N ALA A 220 4.66 2.72 9.21
CA ALA A 220 4.53 2.92 10.65
C ALA A 220 3.78 1.73 11.25
N GLY A 221 4.39 0.99 12.19
CA GLY A 221 3.77 -0.22 12.73
C GLY A 221 4.20 -0.57 14.13
N ASP A 222 3.29 -1.23 14.88
CA ASP A 222 3.47 -1.68 16.26
C ASP A 222 3.55 -3.21 16.42
N GLY A 223 3.63 -3.94 15.28
CA GLY A 223 3.62 -5.41 15.23
C GLY A 223 2.22 -6.02 15.11
N ARG A 224 1.15 -5.26 15.33
CA ARG A 224 -0.24 -5.66 15.09
C ARG A 224 -0.89 -4.85 13.98
N ARG A 225 -0.55 -3.59 13.86
CA ARG A 225 -1.04 -2.65 12.86
C ARG A 225 0.10 -2.10 12.06
N LEU A 226 -0.13 -1.88 10.78
CA LEU A 226 0.82 -1.26 9.88
C LEU A 226 0.11 -0.22 9.03
N VAL A 227 0.56 1.02 9.10
CA VAL A 227 0.14 2.10 8.19
C VAL A 227 1.19 2.24 7.09
N MET A 228 0.75 2.09 5.85
CA MET A 228 1.61 2.12 4.67
C MET A 228 1.90 3.56 4.22
N PRO A 229 3.09 3.82 3.66
CA PRO A 229 3.37 5.08 3.00
C PRO A 229 2.54 5.26 1.74
N ALA A 230 2.16 6.49 1.42
CA ALA A 230 1.55 6.80 0.14
C ALA A 230 2.50 6.45 -1.02
N PHE A 231 1.98 5.71 -1.99
CA PHE A 231 2.76 5.22 -3.12
C PHE A 231 2.84 6.22 -4.27
N GLY A 232 1.82 7.05 -4.45
CA GLY A 232 1.70 8.00 -5.56
C GLY A 232 2.88 8.96 -5.70
N ALA A 233 3.14 9.43 -6.92
CA ALA A 233 4.29 10.28 -7.22
C ALA A 233 4.19 11.67 -6.56
N TYR A 234 2.99 12.26 -6.52
CA TYR A 234 2.75 13.61 -5.99
C TYR A 234 2.05 13.63 -4.64
N THR A 235 2.19 12.56 -3.86
CA THR A 235 1.59 12.48 -2.53
C THR A 235 2.46 13.16 -1.48
N GLY A 236 1.83 13.95 -0.63
CA GLY A 236 2.42 14.46 0.60
C GLY A 236 2.58 13.36 1.65
N GLY A 237 2.68 13.76 2.89
CA GLY A 237 2.70 12.81 4.00
C GLY A 237 2.62 13.53 5.33
N LEU A 238 2.03 12.85 6.32
CA LEU A 238 1.86 13.30 7.69
C LEU A 238 3.04 12.82 8.55
N ASN A 239 3.55 13.70 9.39
CA ASN A 239 4.63 13.33 10.29
C ASN A 239 4.17 12.27 11.30
N VAL A 240 4.95 11.22 11.51
CA VAL A 240 4.62 10.15 12.48
C VAL A 240 4.50 10.65 13.93
N ARG A 241 4.87 11.89 14.20
CA ARG A 241 4.65 12.57 15.49
C ARG A 241 3.30 13.28 15.57
N ASP A 242 2.53 13.31 14.48
CA ASP A 242 1.18 13.87 14.47
C ASP A 242 0.24 13.05 15.35
N ARG A 243 -0.78 13.73 15.91
CA ARG A 243 -1.78 13.16 16.78
C ARG A 243 -2.55 11.98 16.14
N ALA A 244 -2.76 12.03 14.83
CA ALA A 244 -3.46 10.96 14.11
C ALA A 244 -2.80 9.59 14.32
N PHE A 245 -1.46 9.52 14.41
CA PHE A 245 -0.76 8.26 14.72
C PHE A 245 -0.93 7.84 16.18
N ALA A 246 -1.04 8.77 17.12
CA ALA A 246 -1.37 8.45 18.51
C ALA A 246 -2.80 7.90 18.64
N ASP A 247 -3.73 8.38 17.83
CA ASP A 247 -5.11 7.87 17.80
C ASP A 247 -5.18 6.43 17.25
N VAL A 248 -4.26 6.05 16.32
CA VAL A 248 -4.16 4.69 15.78
C VAL A 248 -3.44 3.74 16.74
N PHE A 249 -2.26 4.14 17.23
CA PHE A 249 -1.38 3.24 18.00
C PHE A 249 -1.56 3.38 19.53
N GLY A 250 -2.31 4.37 20.00
CA GLY A 250 -2.51 4.67 21.42
C GLY A 250 -1.29 5.27 22.12
N THR A 251 -0.10 5.09 21.58
CA THR A 251 1.18 5.56 22.12
C THR A 251 2.17 5.84 21.01
N LEU A 252 3.38 6.31 21.36
CA LEU A 252 4.53 6.38 20.42
C LEU A 252 5.39 5.10 20.41
N ALA A 253 4.88 4.00 20.98
CA ALA A 253 5.57 2.71 21.01
C ALA A 253 5.39 1.93 19.70
N PHE A 254 5.67 2.57 18.57
CA PHE A 254 5.69 1.95 17.26
C PHE A 254 6.98 2.27 16.52
N THR A 255 7.27 1.55 15.46
CA THR A 255 8.46 1.70 14.63
C THR A 255 8.11 2.37 13.31
N ALA A 256 8.89 3.39 12.93
CA ALA A 256 8.88 3.96 11.59
C ALA A 256 9.98 3.29 10.75
N HIS A 257 9.58 2.53 9.72
CA HIS A 257 10.50 1.94 8.75
C HIS A 257 10.68 2.92 7.58
N MET A 258 11.67 3.82 7.68
CA MET A 258 11.93 4.86 6.69
C MET A 258 12.42 4.27 5.37
N LEU A 259 11.86 4.76 4.26
CA LEU A 259 12.25 4.35 2.91
C LEU A 259 13.63 4.95 2.56
N GLY A 260 14.64 4.09 2.39
CA GLY A 260 15.92 4.44 1.82
C GLY A 260 15.95 4.23 0.31
N GLU A 261 17.13 4.28 -0.29
CA GLU A 261 17.30 4.00 -1.72
C GLU A 261 17.29 2.48 -2.02
N ALA A 262 17.95 1.71 -1.17
CA ALA A 262 18.10 0.25 -1.35
C ALA A 262 17.50 -0.57 -0.20
N ARG A 263 17.19 0.04 0.95
CA ARG A 263 16.68 -0.66 2.13
C ARG A 263 15.80 0.24 3.00
N LEU A 264 15.10 -0.36 3.95
CA LEU A 264 14.38 0.36 5.00
C LEU A 264 15.27 0.58 6.22
N TYR A 265 14.98 1.64 6.98
CA TYR A 265 15.65 1.95 8.24
C TYR A 265 14.62 1.97 9.35
N ALA A 266 14.67 1.00 10.26
CA ALA A 266 13.78 0.93 11.41
C ALA A 266 14.21 1.93 12.49
N ILE A 267 13.30 2.83 12.88
CA ILE A 267 13.53 3.88 13.86
C ILE A 267 12.32 3.94 14.79
N ALA A 268 12.55 3.90 16.11
CA ALA A 268 11.47 4.07 17.07
C ALA A 268 10.81 5.45 16.87
N ALA A 269 9.48 5.51 16.80
CA ALA A 269 8.73 6.75 16.56
C ALA A 269 9.06 7.84 17.60
N ALA A 270 9.33 7.44 18.85
CA ALA A 270 9.76 8.36 19.91
C ALA A 270 11.08 9.11 19.61
N ARG A 271 11.93 8.58 18.70
CA ARG A 271 13.19 9.21 18.26
C ARG A 271 13.01 10.09 17.01
N CYS A 272 11.85 10.07 16.40
CA CYS A 272 11.53 10.95 15.28
C CYS A 272 11.25 12.38 15.78
N LEU A 273 11.57 13.35 14.94
CA LEU A 273 11.34 14.77 15.21
C LEU A 273 9.93 15.16 14.73
N ALA A 274 9.26 16.02 15.47
CA ALA A 274 8.08 16.74 14.99
C ALA A 274 8.47 17.77 13.90
N ASP A 275 7.49 18.27 13.16
CA ASP A 275 7.69 19.33 12.14
C ASP A 275 7.94 20.68 12.78
#